data_a811f1bdb59a447b749000045b7c7cc8
#
_entry.id   a811f1bdb59a447b749000045b7c7cc8
#
_cell.length_a   1.000
_cell.length_b   1.000
_cell.length_c   1.000
_cell.angle_alpha   90.00
_cell.angle_beta   90.00
_cell.angle_gamma   90.00
#
_symmetry.space_group_name_H-M   'P 1'
#
loop_
_entity.id
_entity.type
_entity.pdbx_description
1 polymer ?
#
loop_
_entity_poly.entity_id
_entity_poly.type
_entity_poly.pdbx_seq_one_letter_code
_entity_poly.pdbx_strand_id
1 'polypeptide(L)'
;GAKSIAVCFLFSYKNSANEEVVVRELEQMGIHVSASSSILPEYREYERFSTTAVNAYVSPVMSEYLTSMEDGLETKNIRIMQSNGGSISIGSAKKMAVNCILSGPAGGVSGAFGIAKLAGIKKIISFDMGGTSTDVSLCDGDIRLSTQTIIDEMPIKVPVVDMVTVGAGGGSIAHIDPGGALRVGPKSAGADPGPVCYGKGKEITVTDANLFLGRISAEFFLGGRMRLEADKVSGYLDRFSKKLGTSSVKAAEGIIDVAIANMARAIKVISVEKGFDVRDYTLVSFGGAGGLHACELAESLLIKKILVPRNAGVLSALGMTLTDIIKDYSKSVLLKVIKNDYSKIINMFKPLISKGMKAVLSEGISQNSISVENSVDIRYVGQSHELMLPFK
;
A
#
# COMPACT_ATOMS: atom_id res chain seq x y z
N GLY A 1 -17.50 -2.24 -27.07
CA GLY A 1 -18.03 -1.07 -26.42
C GLY A 1 -17.33 -0.80 -25.08
N ALA A 2 -17.50 0.38 -24.51
CA ALA A 2 -16.96 0.70 -23.19
C ALA A 2 -17.65 -0.13 -22.12
N LYS A 3 -16.87 -0.69 -21.17
CA LYS A 3 -17.39 -1.46 -20.03
C LYS A 3 -17.72 -0.57 -18.83
N SER A 4 -17.13 0.61 -18.77
CA SER A 4 -17.35 1.60 -17.71
C SER A 4 -17.13 3.02 -18.23
N ILE A 5 -17.72 4.00 -17.56
CA ILE A 5 -17.65 5.42 -17.90
C ILE A 5 -17.34 6.22 -16.65
N ALA A 6 -16.36 7.12 -16.74
CA ALA A 6 -16.14 8.18 -15.76
C ALA A 6 -16.86 9.45 -16.20
N VAL A 7 -17.76 9.97 -15.37
CA VAL A 7 -18.47 11.23 -15.59
C VAL A 7 -17.84 12.29 -14.70
N CYS A 8 -17.25 13.31 -15.33
CA CYS A 8 -16.44 14.32 -14.65
C CYS A 8 -16.80 15.72 -15.19
N PHE A 9 -17.57 16.48 -14.40
CA PHE A 9 -17.92 17.86 -14.76
C PHE A 9 -17.21 18.87 -13.87
N LEU A 10 -16.90 20.01 -14.41
CA LEU A 10 -16.32 21.11 -13.65
C LEU A 10 -17.25 21.53 -12.51
N PHE A 11 -16.70 21.80 -11.34
CA PHE A 11 -17.42 22.22 -10.13
C PHE A 11 -18.51 21.25 -9.61
N SER A 12 -18.54 19.99 -10.06
CA SER A 12 -19.53 19.00 -9.60
C SER A 12 -19.44 18.70 -8.10
N TYR A 13 -18.27 18.91 -7.47
CA TYR A 13 -18.11 18.84 -6.02
C TYR A 13 -18.96 19.87 -5.27
N LYS A 14 -19.36 20.96 -5.93
CA LYS A 14 -20.22 22.01 -5.38
C LYS A 14 -21.68 21.80 -5.74
N ASN A 15 -21.95 21.33 -6.96
CA ASN A 15 -23.27 21.02 -7.46
C ASN A 15 -23.23 19.82 -8.41
N SER A 16 -23.73 18.68 -7.95
CA SER A 16 -23.71 17.40 -8.64
C SER A 16 -24.85 17.19 -9.66
N ALA A 17 -25.83 18.09 -9.71
CA ALA A 17 -27.08 17.88 -10.43
C ALA A 17 -26.90 17.46 -11.90
N ASN A 18 -25.95 18.07 -12.61
CA ASN A 18 -25.70 17.74 -14.02
C ASN A 18 -25.06 16.35 -14.17
N GLU A 19 -24.13 15.96 -13.27
CA GLU A 19 -23.57 14.60 -13.27
C GLU A 19 -24.65 13.57 -12.97
N GLU A 20 -25.52 13.82 -11.99
CA GLU A 20 -26.60 12.92 -11.59
C GLU A 20 -27.59 12.62 -12.72
N VAL A 21 -27.87 13.60 -13.59
CA VAL A 21 -28.70 13.39 -14.80
C VAL A 21 -28.01 12.41 -15.73
N VAL A 22 -26.74 12.65 -16.07
CA VAL A 22 -25.99 11.79 -17.00
C VAL A 22 -25.79 10.39 -16.41
N VAL A 23 -25.51 10.29 -15.11
CA VAL A 23 -25.36 8.99 -14.42
C VAL A 23 -26.62 8.15 -14.56
N ARG A 24 -27.81 8.72 -14.29
CA ARG A 24 -29.09 8.00 -14.40
C ARG A 24 -29.35 7.46 -15.79
N GLU A 25 -29.05 8.24 -16.83
CA GLU A 25 -29.21 7.79 -18.21
C GLU A 25 -28.27 6.65 -18.58
N LEU A 26 -27.00 6.73 -18.13
CA LEU A 26 -26.00 5.70 -18.41
C LEU A 26 -26.25 4.41 -17.63
N GLU A 27 -26.72 4.51 -16.38
CA GLU A 27 -27.06 3.34 -15.54
C GLU A 27 -28.23 2.54 -16.15
N GLN A 28 -29.21 3.21 -16.78
CA GLN A 28 -30.30 2.53 -17.50
C GLN A 28 -29.80 1.71 -18.70
N MET A 29 -28.63 2.04 -19.23
CA MET A 29 -27.96 1.28 -20.29
C MET A 29 -27.15 0.08 -19.79
N GLY A 30 -27.15 -0.17 -18.48
CA GLY A 30 -26.41 -1.27 -17.85
C GLY A 30 -24.88 -1.09 -17.84
N ILE A 31 -24.39 0.15 -17.92
CA ILE A 31 -22.96 0.48 -17.93
C ILE A 31 -22.51 0.84 -16.50
N HIS A 32 -21.33 0.38 -16.12
CA HIS A 32 -20.70 0.84 -14.86
C HIS A 32 -20.36 2.33 -14.96
N VAL A 33 -20.90 3.14 -14.04
CA VAL A 33 -20.68 4.59 -14.03
C VAL A 33 -19.98 5.01 -12.76
N SER A 34 -18.93 5.83 -12.89
CA SER A 34 -18.26 6.50 -11.78
C SER A 34 -18.44 8.02 -11.95
N ALA A 35 -19.19 8.65 -11.04
CA ALA A 35 -19.38 10.10 -11.04
C ALA A 35 -18.36 10.78 -10.13
N SER A 36 -17.71 11.83 -10.60
CA SER A 36 -16.65 12.52 -9.85
C SER A 36 -17.17 13.15 -8.55
N SER A 37 -18.41 13.60 -8.53
CA SER A 37 -19.09 14.12 -7.35
C SER A 37 -19.35 13.08 -6.27
N SER A 38 -19.39 11.79 -6.64
CA SER A 38 -19.60 10.68 -5.69
C SER A 38 -18.28 10.06 -5.25
N ILE A 39 -17.30 9.95 -6.16
CA ILE A 39 -16.01 9.31 -5.92
C ILE A 39 -15.12 10.22 -5.07
N LEU A 40 -14.98 11.50 -5.45
CA LEU A 40 -14.16 12.48 -4.76
C LEU A 40 -14.84 13.87 -4.80
N PRO A 41 -15.74 14.20 -3.86
CA PRO A 41 -16.46 15.47 -3.84
C PRO A 41 -15.58 16.63 -3.36
N GLU A 42 -14.40 16.77 -3.96
CA GLU A 42 -13.40 17.74 -3.59
C GLU A 42 -13.02 18.62 -4.78
N TYR A 43 -12.55 19.84 -4.48
CA TYR A 43 -11.96 20.71 -5.50
C TYR A 43 -10.64 20.12 -6.01
N ARG A 44 -10.00 20.73 -7.02
CA ARG A 44 -8.86 20.21 -7.81
C ARG A 44 -9.33 19.19 -8.82
N GLU A 45 -9.64 19.75 -9.98
CA GLU A 45 -10.29 19.00 -11.08
C GLU A 45 -9.42 17.85 -11.58
N TYR A 46 -8.09 18.05 -11.67
CA TYR A 46 -7.18 17.03 -12.17
C TYR A 46 -7.16 15.79 -11.29
N GLU A 47 -6.92 15.96 -9.98
CA GLU A 47 -6.89 14.87 -9.01
C GLU A 47 -8.25 14.17 -8.89
N ARG A 48 -9.35 14.94 -8.96
CA ARG A 48 -10.71 14.39 -8.94
C ARG A 48 -10.98 13.55 -10.18
N PHE A 49 -10.65 14.05 -11.36
CA PHE A 49 -10.87 13.35 -12.62
C PHE A 49 -9.99 12.12 -12.73
N SER A 50 -8.72 12.20 -12.36
CA SER A 50 -7.80 11.08 -12.31
C SER A 50 -8.31 9.98 -11.38
N THR A 51 -8.69 10.32 -10.14
CA THR A 51 -9.24 9.36 -9.17
C THR A 51 -10.53 8.70 -9.70
N THR A 52 -11.41 9.49 -10.33
CA THR A 52 -12.67 8.96 -10.90
C THR A 52 -12.41 8.05 -12.09
N ALA A 53 -11.46 8.41 -12.95
CA ALA A 53 -11.07 7.58 -14.10
C ALA A 53 -10.48 6.24 -13.64
N VAL A 54 -9.61 6.25 -12.63
CA VAL A 54 -9.07 5.03 -12.04
C VAL A 54 -10.18 4.19 -11.41
N ASN A 55 -11.13 4.80 -10.67
CA ASN A 55 -12.27 4.05 -10.15
C ASN A 55 -13.07 3.38 -11.28
N ALA A 56 -13.40 4.11 -12.35
CA ALA A 56 -14.11 3.56 -13.48
C ALA A 56 -13.34 2.42 -14.17
N TYR A 57 -12.01 2.53 -14.26
CA TYR A 57 -11.15 1.52 -14.86
C TYR A 57 -11.14 0.21 -14.07
N VAL A 58 -11.03 0.29 -12.73
CA VAL A 58 -10.89 -0.92 -11.89
C VAL A 58 -12.24 -1.53 -11.47
N SER A 59 -13.33 -0.75 -11.46
CA SER A 59 -14.64 -1.18 -10.96
C SER A 59 -15.22 -2.40 -11.65
N PRO A 60 -15.17 -2.56 -12.99
CA PRO A 60 -15.73 -3.75 -13.66
C PRO A 60 -15.05 -5.05 -13.19
N VAL A 61 -13.71 -5.07 -13.16
CA VAL A 61 -12.93 -6.24 -12.75
C VAL A 61 -13.15 -6.54 -11.27
N MET A 62 -13.15 -5.50 -10.44
CA MET A 62 -13.40 -5.63 -9.00
C MET A 62 -14.82 -6.15 -8.74
N SER A 63 -15.83 -5.63 -9.44
CA SER A 63 -17.22 -6.05 -9.28
C SER A 63 -17.43 -7.50 -9.69
N GLU A 64 -16.82 -7.95 -10.78
CA GLU A 64 -16.87 -9.34 -11.23
C GLU A 64 -16.22 -10.28 -10.21
N TYR A 65 -15.01 -9.94 -9.76
CA TYR A 65 -14.29 -10.70 -8.73
C TYR A 65 -15.08 -10.80 -7.43
N LEU A 66 -15.59 -9.68 -6.92
CA LEU A 66 -16.35 -9.65 -5.67
C LEU A 66 -17.70 -10.36 -5.78
N THR A 67 -18.35 -10.32 -6.94
CA THR A 67 -19.59 -11.11 -7.19
C THR A 67 -19.29 -12.61 -7.17
N SER A 68 -18.23 -13.04 -7.86
CA SER A 68 -17.81 -14.45 -7.83
C SER A 68 -17.46 -14.92 -6.41
N MET A 69 -16.91 -14.03 -5.58
CA MET A 69 -16.62 -14.33 -4.18
C MET A 69 -17.91 -14.47 -3.35
N GLU A 70 -18.91 -13.58 -3.55
CA GLU A 70 -20.21 -13.68 -2.89
C GLU A 70 -20.96 -14.96 -3.23
N ASP A 71 -20.89 -15.37 -4.50
CA ASP A 71 -21.54 -16.60 -4.99
C ASP A 71 -20.84 -17.87 -4.52
N GLY A 72 -19.52 -17.82 -4.36
CA GLY A 72 -18.70 -18.98 -3.95
C GLY A 72 -18.60 -19.21 -2.44
N LEU A 73 -19.02 -18.26 -1.61
CA LEU A 73 -18.92 -18.34 -0.16
C LEU A 73 -20.31 -18.47 0.50
N GLU A 74 -20.44 -19.39 1.46
CA GLU A 74 -21.68 -19.56 2.23
C GLU A 74 -21.99 -18.37 3.15
N THR A 75 -20.96 -17.61 3.55
CA THR A 75 -21.12 -16.45 4.42
C THR A 75 -21.39 -15.17 3.62
N LYS A 76 -22.35 -14.39 4.10
CA LYS A 76 -22.64 -13.04 3.55
C LYS A 76 -21.92 -11.92 4.29
N ASN A 77 -21.19 -12.22 5.37
CA ASN A 77 -20.46 -11.22 6.15
C ASN A 77 -19.01 -11.11 5.67
N ILE A 78 -18.84 -10.76 4.38
CA ILE A 78 -17.53 -10.59 3.76
C ILE A 78 -17.13 -9.13 3.85
N ARG A 79 -15.91 -8.88 4.30
CA ARG A 79 -15.30 -7.55 4.40
C ARG A 79 -14.14 -7.43 3.44
N ILE A 80 -14.03 -6.28 2.80
CA ILE A 80 -12.96 -5.96 1.87
C ILE A 80 -12.09 -4.89 2.50
N MET A 81 -10.80 -5.13 2.54
CA MET A 81 -9.84 -4.16 3.08
C MET A 81 -9.66 -2.98 2.15
N GLN A 82 -9.52 -1.80 2.73
CA GLN A 82 -9.22 -0.55 2.04
C GLN A 82 -7.74 -0.18 2.17
N SER A 83 -7.31 0.72 1.30
CA SER A 83 -5.96 1.30 1.30
C SER A 83 -5.65 2.15 2.54
N ASN A 84 -6.67 2.64 3.26
CA ASN A 84 -6.53 3.37 4.53
C ASN A 84 -6.33 2.46 5.75
N GLY A 85 -6.29 1.13 5.57
CA GLY A 85 -6.14 0.17 6.66
C GLY A 85 -7.47 -0.26 7.29
N GLY A 86 -8.61 0.27 6.87
CA GLY A 86 -9.94 -0.14 7.33
C GLY A 86 -10.60 -1.19 6.44
N SER A 87 -11.78 -1.65 6.83
CA SER A 87 -12.58 -2.58 6.06
C SER A 87 -13.95 -2.01 5.68
N ILE A 88 -14.50 -2.47 4.55
CA ILE A 88 -15.83 -2.08 4.05
C ILE A 88 -16.59 -3.30 3.56
N SER A 89 -17.91 -3.15 3.41
CA SER A 89 -18.75 -4.18 2.78
C SER A 89 -18.44 -4.33 1.28
N ILE A 90 -18.74 -5.51 0.73
CA ILE A 90 -18.59 -5.79 -0.72
C ILE A 90 -19.34 -4.75 -1.56
N GLY A 91 -20.57 -4.40 -1.20
CA GLY A 91 -21.34 -3.40 -1.94
C GLY A 91 -20.69 -2.02 -1.98
N SER A 92 -19.99 -1.62 -0.90
CA SER A 92 -19.18 -0.39 -0.89
C SER A 92 -17.94 -0.53 -1.75
N ALA A 93 -17.25 -1.68 -1.70
CA ALA A 93 -16.05 -1.93 -2.49
C ALA A 93 -16.32 -1.95 -4.00
N LYS A 94 -17.47 -2.51 -4.43
CA LYS A 94 -17.91 -2.48 -5.84
C LYS A 94 -18.10 -1.05 -6.37
N LYS A 95 -18.59 -0.13 -5.53
CA LYS A 95 -18.81 1.29 -5.88
C LYS A 95 -17.55 2.13 -5.83
N MET A 96 -16.71 1.89 -4.83
CA MET A 96 -15.52 2.66 -4.50
C MET A 96 -14.27 1.79 -4.62
N ALA A 97 -14.11 1.12 -5.77
CA ALA A 97 -13.01 0.19 -6.01
C ALA A 97 -11.62 0.84 -5.86
N VAL A 98 -11.51 2.13 -6.16
CA VAL A 98 -10.30 2.93 -5.98
C VAL A 98 -9.78 2.92 -4.53
N ASN A 99 -10.65 2.76 -3.54
CA ASN A 99 -10.24 2.68 -2.14
C ASN A 99 -9.51 1.37 -1.78
N CYS A 100 -9.54 0.37 -2.66
CA CYS A 100 -8.97 -0.95 -2.40
C CYS A 100 -7.64 -1.22 -3.12
N ILE A 101 -7.10 -0.27 -3.88
CA ILE A 101 -5.95 -0.46 -4.78
C ILE A 101 -4.68 -0.91 -4.03
N LEU A 102 -4.43 -0.35 -2.85
CA LEU A 102 -3.26 -0.66 -2.00
C LEU A 102 -3.65 -1.44 -0.73
N SER A 103 -4.75 -2.19 -0.77
CA SER A 103 -5.28 -2.90 0.40
C SER A 103 -4.35 -4.01 0.93
N GLY A 104 -3.62 -4.71 0.05
CA GLY A 104 -2.68 -5.75 0.46
C GLY A 104 -1.56 -5.23 1.36
N PRO A 105 -0.75 -4.26 0.91
CA PRO A 105 0.25 -3.59 1.74
C PRO A 105 -0.32 -2.95 3.00
N ALA A 106 -1.51 -2.31 2.93
CA ALA A 106 -2.19 -1.75 4.09
C ALA A 106 -2.49 -2.81 5.16
N GLY A 107 -2.90 -4.03 4.73
CA GLY A 107 -3.07 -5.18 5.62
C GLY A 107 -1.78 -5.58 6.33
N GLY A 108 -0.67 -5.55 5.62
CA GLY A 108 0.65 -5.81 6.18
C GLY A 108 1.02 -4.82 7.29
N VAL A 109 0.83 -3.52 7.04
CA VAL A 109 1.09 -2.47 8.04
C VAL A 109 0.17 -2.61 9.25
N SER A 110 -1.14 -2.86 9.03
CA SER A 110 -2.11 -3.07 10.11
C SER A 110 -1.75 -4.29 10.96
N GLY A 111 -1.34 -5.40 10.33
CA GLY A 111 -0.86 -6.59 11.02
C GLY A 111 0.41 -6.34 11.83
N ALA A 112 1.40 -5.67 11.22
CA ALA A 112 2.65 -5.33 11.88
C ALA A 112 2.44 -4.44 13.11
N PHE A 113 1.61 -3.39 12.96
CA PHE A 113 1.30 -2.48 14.06
C PHE A 113 0.47 -3.17 15.15
N GLY A 114 -0.52 -3.99 14.77
CA GLY A 114 -1.33 -4.77 15.72
C GLY A 114 -0.48 -5.71 16.58
N ILE A 115 0.42 -6.49 15.97
CA ILE A 115 1.33 -7.38 16.70
C ILE A 115 2.32 -6.60 17.57
N ALA A 116 2.86 -5.48 17.07
CA ALA A 116 3.75 -4.62 17.85
C ALA A 116 3.05 -4.04 19.08
N LYS A 117 1.78 -3.63 18.93
CA LYS A 117 0.95 -3.10 20.01
C LYS A 117 0.71 -4.15 21.10
N LEU A 118 0.47 -5.43 20.72
CA LEU A 118 0.38 -6.54 21.67
C LEU A 118 1.70 -6.77 22.43
N ALA A 119 2.85 -6.49 21.81
CA ALA A 119 4.15 -6.52 22.45
C ALA A 119 4.51 -5.24 23.24
N GLY A 120 3.59 -4.28 23.38
CA GLY A 120 3.81 -3.00 24.08
C GLY A 120 4.67 -2.00 23.28
N ILE A 121 4.86 -2.22 21.99
CA ILE A 121 5.70 -1.39 21.10
C ILE A 121 4.79 -0.45 20.31
N LYS A 122 5.02 0.86 20.42
CA LYS A 122 4.21 1.90 19.76
C LYS A 122 4.90 2.54 18.55
N LYS A 123 6.24 2.49 18.51
CA LYS A 123 7.04 3.07 17.43
C LYS A 123 7.64 1.97 16.58
N ILE A 124 7.17 1.81 15.36
CA ILE A 124 7.64 0.76 14.46
C ILE A 124 7.92 1.29 13.05
N ILE A 125 8.82 0.61 12.38
CA ILE A 125 8.96 0.64 10.93
C ILE A 125 8.53 -0.75 10.44
N SER A 126 7.42 -0.82 9.70
CA SER A 126 7.00 -2.05 9.03
C SER A 126 7.88 -2.31 7.82
N PHE A 127 8.31 -3.56 7.63
CA PHE A 127 9.18 -3.98 6.56
C PHE A 127 8.64 -5.28 5.98
N ASP A 128 7.87 -5.16 4.90
CA ASP A 128 7.29 -6.27 4.14
C ASP A 128 8.11 -6.52 2.88
N MET A 129 8.90 -7.59 2.88
CA MET A 129 9.65 -7.96 1.69
C MET A 129 9.12 -9.24 1.08
N GLY A 130 8.55 -9.09 -0.10
CA GLY A 130 8.10 -10.20 -0.94
C GLY A 130 9.11 -10.63 -2.00
N GLY A 131 8.61 -11.33 -3.01
CA GLY A 131 9.43 -11.75 -4.15
C GLY A 131 9.73 -10.62 -5.13
N THR A 132 8.90 -9.59 -5.25
CA THR A 132 9.00 -8.54 -6.28
C THR A 132 9.37 -7.19 -5.70
N SER A 133 8.80 -6.82 -4.57
CA SER A 133 8.92 -5.51 -3.95
C SER A 133 9.10 -5.59 -2.45
N THR A 134 9.45 -4.46 -1.88
CA THR A 134 9.45 -4.22 -0.44
C THR A 134 8.59 -3.01 -0.15
N ASP A 135 7.65 -3.17 0.79
CA ASP A 135 6.79 -2.11 1.29
C ASP A 135 7.24 -1.71 2.70
N VAL A 136 7.44 -0.42 2.91
CA VAL A 136 7.87 0.12 4.21
C VAL A 136 6.94 1.24 4.64
N SER A 137 6.54 1.23 5.91
CA SER A 137 5.73 2.28 6.53
C SER A 137 6.25 2.59 7.93
N LEU A 138 5.97 3.80 8.43
CA LEU A 138 6.34 4.24 9.78
C LEU A 138 5.07 4.49 10.59
N CYS A 139 4.97 3.84 11.76
CA CYS A 139 3.90 4.07 12.71
C CYS A 139 4.49 4.67 14.00
N ASP A 140 3.97 5.82 14.42
CA ASP A 140 4.40 6.53 15.64
C ASP A 140 3.21 6.69 16.59
N GLY A 141 2.91 5.62 17.32
CA GLY A 141 1.72 5.54 18.17
C GLY A 141 0.43 5.17 17.42
N ASP A 142 0.38 5.44 16.11
CA ASP A 142 -0.73 5.09 15.22
C ASP A 142 -0.23 4.86 13.78
N ILE A 143 -1.11 4.29 12.93
CA ILE A 143 -0.85 4.12 11.50
C ILE A 143 -1.00 5.49 10.82
N ARG A 144 0.02 5.92 10.10
CA ARG A 144 0.00 7.19 9.38
C ARG A 144 -0.73 7.04 8.05
N LEU A 145 -1.54 8.04 7.73
CA LEU A 145 -2.24 8.10 6.46
C LEU A 145 -1.71 9.25 5.59
N SER A 146 -1.69 9.01 4.29
CA SER A 146 -1.56 10.03 3.25
C SER A 146 -2.92 10.28 2.63
N THR A 147 -3.21 11.52 2.25
CA THR A 147 -4.48 11.88 1.58
C THR A 147 -4.46 11.59 0.09
N GLN A 148 -3.28 11.27 -0.46
CA GLN A 148 -3.10 10.98 -1.88
C GLN A 148 -1.91 10.06 -2.11
N THR A 149 -1.93 9.36 -3.24
CA THR A 149 -0.81 8.57 -3.76
C THR A 149 -0.65 8.80 -5.25
N ILE A 150 0.49 8.39 -5.80
CA ILE A 150 0.73 8.44 -7.25
C ILE A 150 0.92 7.00 -7.72
N ILE A 151 0.15 6.59 -8.70
CA ILE A 151 0.29 5.29 -9.36
C ILE A 151 0.41 5.54 -10.86
N ASP A 152 1.50 5.07 -11.47
CA ASP A 152 1.77 5.25 -12.90
C ASP A 152 1.64 6.73 -13.35
N GLU A 153 2.25 7.64 -12.59
CA GLU A 153 2.20 9.10 -12.79
C GLU A 153 0.81 9.74 -12.59
N MET A 154 -0.21 8.96 -12.30
CA MET A 154 -1.56 9.47 -12.03
C MET A 154 -1.75 9.75 -10.54
N PRO A 155 -2.13 10.96 -10.14
CA PRO A 155 -2.49 11.26 -8.78
C PRO A 155 -3.84 10.63 -8.43
N ILE A 156 -3.88 9.89 -7.35
CA ILE A 156 -5.09 9.28 -6.79
C ILE A 156 -5.30 9.86 -5.41
N LYS A 157 -6.37 10.61 -5.24
CA LYS A 157 -6.69 11.29 -3.99
C LYS A 157 -7.71 10.47 -3.20
N VAL A 158 -7.21 9.49 -2.48
CA VAL A 158 -7.95 8.69 -1.47
C VAL A 158 -7.07 8.49 -0.25
N PRO A 159 -7.63 8.35 0.94
CA PRO A 159 -6.84 8.01 2.12
C PRO A 159 -6.15 6.67 1.93
N VAL A 160 -4.83 6.65 2.06
CA VAL A 160 -4.00 5.45 1.96
C VAL A 160 -3.03 5.39 3.13
N VAL A 161 -2.65 4.21 3.57
CA VAL A 161 -1.56 4.06 4.53
C VAL A 161 -0.29 4.71 3.94
N ASP A 162 0.36 5.58 4.71
CA ASP A 162 1.59 6.25 4.29
C ASP A 162 2.73 5.24 4.20
N MET A 163 3.07 4.83 2.99
CA MET A 163 4.07 3.82 2.72
C MET A 163 4.91 4.14 1.49
N VAL A 164 6.08 3.55 1.41
CA VAL A 164 6.95 3.59 0.24
C VAL A 164 7.20 2.18 -0.25
N THR A 165 6.93 1.95 -1.52
CA THR A 165 7.24 0.69 -2.21
C THR A 165 8.51 0.84 -3.02
N VAL A 166 9.43 -0.09 -2.87
CA VAL A 166 10.65 -0.16 -3.68
C VAL A 166 10.74 -1.49 -4.41
N GLY A 167 11.15 -1.45 -5.68
CA GLY A 167 11.38 -2.64 -6.50
C GLY A 167 12.64 -3.40 -6.06
N ALA A 168 12.68 -3.80 -4.79
CA ALA A 168 13.72 -4.58 -4.16
C ALA A 168 13.08 -5.76 -3.43
N GLY A 169 12.95 -6.89 -4.08
CA GLY A 169 12.41 -8.13 -3.53
C GLY A 169 13.34 -9.30 -3.81
N GLY A 170 12.98 -10.50 -3.39
CA GLY A 170 13.77 -11.71 -3.61
C GLY A 170 14.07 -12.00 -5.09
N GLY A 171 13.13 -11.70 -5.98
CA GLY A 171 13.26 -11.86 -7.44
C GLY A 171 13.89 -10.67 -8.15
N SER A 172 14.35 -9.63 -7.45
CA SER A 172 14.99 -8.47 -8.08
C SER A 172 16.26 -8.89 -8.80
N ILE A 173 16.36 -8.52 -10.09
CA ILE A 173 17.41 -8.94 -10.99
C ILE A 173 18.68 -8.10 -10.75
N ALA A 174 19.81 -8.79 -10.59
CA ALA A 174 21.13 -8.17 -10.56
C ALA A 174 21.63 -7.93 -11.98
N HIS A 175 22.13 -6.73 -12.27
CA HIS A 175 22.69 -6.38 -13.56
C HIS A 175 23.85 -5.41 -13.40
N ILE A 176 24.64 -5.28 -14.46
CA ILE A 176 25.73 -4.32 -14.54
C ILE A 176 25.26 -3.18 -15.43
N ASP A 177 25.28 -1.97 -14.91
CA ASP A 177 24.89 -0.79 -15.69
C ASP A 177 25.95 -0.41 -16.75
N PRO A 178 25.64 0.50 -17.69
CA PRO A 178 26.62 0.90 -18.72
C PRO A 178 27.92 1.50 -18.17
N GLY A 179 27.92 1.97 -16.92
CA GLY A 179 29.10 2.49 -16.22
C GLY A 179 29.91 1.41 -15.52
N GLY A 180 29.50 0.11 -15.60
CA GLY A 180 30.18 -1.01 -14.95
C GLY A 180 29.77 -1.23 -13.49
N ALA A 181 28.81 -0.48 -12.95
CA ALA A 181 28.38 -0.63 -11.57
C ALA A 181 27.33 -1.73 -11.41
N LEU A 182 27.44 -2.48 -10.31
CA LEU A 182 26.41 -3.45 -9.90
C LEU A 182 25.11 -2.74 -9.48
N ARG A 183 24.00 -3.19 -10.06
CA ARG A 183 22.64 -2.74 -9.74
C ARG A 183 21.74 -3.92 -9.42
N VAL A 184 20.73 -3.69 -8.61
CA VAL A 184 19.70 -4.68 -8.24
C VAL A 184 18.33 -4.06 -8.38
N GLY A 185 17.46 -4.68 -9.19
CA GLY A 185 16.15 -4.13 -9.53
C GLY A 185 16.22 -2.91 -10.46
N PRO A 186 15.15 -2.16 -10.69
CA PRO A 186 13.79 -2.44 -10.18
C PRO A 186 13.10 -3.64 -10.88
N LYS A 187 13.67 -4.16 -11.99
CA LYS A 187 13.12 -5.34 -12.66
C LYS A 187 13.17 -6.56 -11.75
N SER A 188 12.07 -7.32 -11.73
CA SER A 188 11.97 -8.61 -11.05
C SER A 188 11.80 -9.74 -12.06
N ALA A 189 12.37 -10.90 -11.76
CA ALA A 189 12.14 -12.12 -12.50
C ALA A 189 10.73 -12.69 -12.27
N GLY A 190 9.99 -12.15 -11.29
CA GLY A 190 8.67 -12.63 -10.91
C GLY A 190 8.69 -14.07 -10.39
N ALA A 191 7.55 -14.76 -10.51
CA ALA A 191 7.44 -16.16 -10.18
C ALA A 191 7.71 -17.08 -11.40
N ASP A 192 7.43 -16.60 -12.60
CA ASP A 192 7.69 -17.27 -13.88
C ASP A 192 8.28 -16.22 -14.87
N PRO A 193 9.49 -16.41 -15.43
CA PRO A 193 10.36 -17.59 -15.26
C PRO A 193 11.01 -17.71 -13.87
N GLY A 194 10.99 -16.67 -13.03
CA GLY A 194 11.53 -16.66 -11.68
C GLY A 194 13.05 -16.58 -11.59
N PRO A 195 13.60 -16.65 -10.37
CA PRO A 195 15.02 -16.81 -10.10
C PRO A 195 15.65 -18.01 -10.85
N VAL A 196 16.96 -17.99 -11.09
CA VAL A 196 17.69 -19.11 -11.71
C VAL A 196 17.46 -20.40 -10.92
N CYS A 197 17.47 -20.32 -9.60
CA CYS A 197 17.26 -21.46 -8.70
C CYS A 197 15.87 -22.11 -8.84
N TYR A 198 14.88 -21.44 -9.47
CA TYR A 198 13.57 -22.05 -9.77
C TYR A 198 13.59 -22.94 -11.02
N GLY A 199 14.74 -23.00 -11.72
CA GLY A 199 14.98 -23.89 -12.85
C GLY A 199 14.75 -23.28 -14.23
N LYS A 200 13.84 -22.31 -14.37
CA LYS A 200 13.52 -21.65 -15.65
C LYS A 200 14.21 -20.28 -15.81
N GLY A 201 14.59 -19.64 -14.71
CA GLY A 201 15.22 -18.32 -14.69
C GLY A 201 16.56 -18.29 -15.42
N LYS A 202 16.90 -17.12 -15.97
CA LYS A 202 18.15 -16.91 -16.73
C LYS A 202 18.97 -15.72 -16.20
N GLU A 203 18.43 -14.96 -15.27
CA GLU A 203 19.03 -13.77 -14.70
C GLU A 203 19.21 -13.95 -13.20
N ILE A 204 20.39 -13.60 -12.68
CA ILE A 204 20.69 -13.71 -11.25
C ILE A 204 19.83 -12.73 -10.46
N THR A 205 19.26 -13.22 -9.37
CA THR A 205 18.40 -12.45 -8.48
C THR A 205 18.94 -12.42 -7.05
N VAL A 206 18.30 -11.65 -6.18
CA VAL A 206 18.58 -11.62 -4.73
C VAL A 206 18.37 -12.99 -4.10
N THR A 207 17.34 -13.77 -4.52
CA THR A 207 17.10 -15.13 -4.06
C THR A 207 18.25 -16.05 -4.43
N ASP A 208 18.78 -15.95 -5.64
CA ASP A 208 19.94 -16.76 -6.09
C ASP A 208 21.19 -16.44 -5.27
N ALA A 209 21.44 -15.15 -4.99
CA ALA A 209 22.56 -14.72 -4.15
C ALA A 209 22.43 -15.27 -2.72
N ASN A 210 21.24 -15.21 -2.11
CA ASN A 210 20.99 -15.77 -0.79
C ASN A 210 21.16 -17.30 -0.76
N LEU A 211 20.71 -18.01 -1.80
CA LEU A 211 20.91 -19.44 -1.92
C LEU A 211 22.40 -19.80 -2.03
N PHE A 212 23.13 -19.10 -2.90
CA PHE A 212 24.56 -19.31 -3.11
C PHE A 212 25.37 -19.07 -1.83
N LEU A 213 25.01 -18.07 -1.03
CA LEU A 213 25.62 -17.76 0.27
C LEU A 213 25.16 -18.68 1.41
N GLY A 214 24.31 -19.69 1.12
CA GLY A 214 23.82 -20.64 2.13
C GLY A 214 22.79 -20.08 3.10
N ARG A 215 22.21 -18.92 2.82
CA ARG A 215 21.17 -18.28 3.67
C ARG A 215 19.79 -18.92 3.47
N ILE A 216 19.57 -19.62 2.38
CA ILE A 216 18.35 -20.37 2.04
C ILE A 216 18.72 -21.84 1.85
N SER A 217 17.97 -22.74 2.46
CA SER A 217 18.11 -24.18 2.20
C SER A 217 17.43 -24.55 0.88
N ALA A 218 18.17 -25.21 -0.01
CA ALA A 218 17.65 -25.69 -1.27
C ALA A 218 16.52 -26.72 -1.11
N GLU A 219 16.55 -27.51 -0.03
CA GLU A 219 15.64 -28.62 0.21
C GLU A 219 14.35 -28.21 0.90
N PHE A 220 14.41 -27.18 1.77
CA PHE A 220 13.27 -26.77 2.61
C PHE A 220 12.53 -25.53 2.09
N PHE A 221 12.79 -25.11 0.87
CA PHE A 221 12.09 -23.96 0.30
C PHE A 221 10.58 -24.21 0.19
N LEU A 222 9.77 -23.23 0.58
CA LEU A 222 8.30 -23.36 0.70
C LEU A 222 7.85 -24.55 1.55
N GLY A 223 8.57 -24.87 2.62
CA GLY A 223 8.30 -26.02 3.49
C GLY A 223 8.57 -27.36 2.80
N GLY A 224 9.55 -27.42 1.91
CA GLY A 224 9.94 -28.61 1.17
C GLY A 224 9.08 -28.90 -0.08
N ARG A 225 8.12 -28.03 -0.41
CA ARG A 225 7.28 -28.21 -1.60
C ARG A 225 7.99 -27.88 -2.92
N MET A 226 9.11 -27.18 -2.84
CA MET A 226 9.94 -26.86 -4.01
C MET A 226 11.41 -27.03 -3.65
N ARG A 227 12.14 -27.82 -4.44
CA ARG A 227 13.60 -27.93 -4.33
C ARG A 227 14.24 -26.92 -5.27
N LEU A 228 15.21 -26.16 -4.75
CA LEU A 228 15.94 -25.15 -5.51
C LEU A 228 17.15 -25.78 -6.22
N GLU A 229 17.46 -25.31 -7.42
CA GLU A 229 18.58 -25.79 -8.26
C GLU A 229 19.88 -25.00 -7.98
N ALA A 230 20.56 -25.33 -6.87
CA ALA A 230 21.76 -24.61 -6.43
C ALA A 230 22.92 -24.71 -7.45
N ASP A 231 23.10 -25.87 -8.09
CA ASP A 231 24.17 -26.07 -9.08
C ASP A 231 24.02 -25.13 -10.31
N LYS A 232 22.80 -24.86 -10.74
CA LYS A 232 22.54 -23.90 -11.81
C LYS A 232 22.98 -22.49 -11.39
N VAL A 233 22.66 -22.08 -10.17
CA VAL A 233 23.01 -20.75 -9.65
C VAL A 233 24.52 -20.53 -9.72
N SER A 234 25.33 -21.51 -9.29
CA SER A 234 26.80 -21.41 -9.32
C SER A 234 27.32 -21.09 -10.72
N GLY A 235 26.84 -21.80 -11.75
CA GLY A 235 27.27 -21.57 -13.14
C GLY A 235 26.84 -20.19 -13.71
N TYR A 236 25.68 -19.67 -13.30
CA TYR A 236 25.22 -18.34 -13.71
C TYR A 236 25.97 -17.24 -12.97
N LEU A 237 26.20 -17.41 -11.68
CA LEU A 237 26.92 -16.45 -10.85
C LEU A 237 28.39 -16.34 -11.24
N ASP A 238 29.04 -17.44 -11.62
CA ASP A 238 30.41 -17.43 -12.12
C ASP A 238 30.54 -16.61 -13.42
N ARG A 239 29.58 -16.72 -14.32
CA ARG A 239 29.56 -15.89 -15.54
C ARG A 239 29.30 -14.42 -15.23
N PHE A 240 28.43 -14.15 -14.27
CA PHE A 240 28.11 -12.79 -13.83
C PHE A 240 29.31 -12.14 -13.14
N SER A 241 29.95 -12.84 -12.20
CA SER A 241 31.11 -12.34 -11.45
C SER A 241 32.32 -12.05 -12.34
N LYS A 242 32.56 -12.87 -13.37
CA LYS A 242 33.62 -12.61 -14.40
C LYS A 242 33.37 -11.30 -15.12
N LYS A 243 32.13 -10.98 -15.49
CA LYS A 243 31.78 -9.70 -16.13
C LYS A 243 31.96 -8.52 -15.17
N LEU A 244 31.74 -8.73 -13.86
CA LEU A 244 31.96 -7.74 -12.83
C LEU A 244 33.43 -7.60 -12.39
N GLY A 245 34.31 -8.47 -12.85
CA GLY A 245 35.74 -8.47 -12.49
C GLY A 245 36.02 -8.91 -11.06
N THR A 246 35.19 -9.80 -10.49
CA THR A 246 35.31 -10.22 -9.07
C THR A 246 35.08 -11.73 -8.92
N SER A 247 35.11 -12.23 -7.67
CA SER A 247 34.75 -13.62 -7.35
C SER A 247 33.24 -13.79 -7.21
N SER A 248 32.74 -15.01 -7.39
CA SER A 248 31.32 -15.34 -7.26
C SER A 248 30.77 -15.03 -5.86
N VAL A 249 31.57 -15.27 -4.81
CA VAL A 249 31.20 -14.92 -3.42
C VAL A 249 31.05 -13.40 -3.29
N LYS A 250 32.04 -12.61 -3.71
CA LYS A 250 31.96 -11.14 -3.66
C LYS A 250 30.84 -10.57 -4.51
N ALA A 251 30.53 -11.19 -5.65
CA ALA A 251 29.40 -10.78 -6.48
C ALA A 251 28.07 -11.04 -5.75
N ALA A 252 27.90 -12.20 -5.10
CA ALA A 252 26.71 -12.51 -4.33
C ALA A 252 26.53 -11.58 -3.12
N GLU A 253 27.60 -11.33 -2.36
CA GLU A 253 27.60 -10.36 -1.25
C GLU A 253 27.23 -8.96 -1.76
N GLY A 254 27.84 -8.49 -2.84
CA GLY A 254 27.53 -7.19 -3.42
C GLY A 254 26.07 -7.06 -3.89
N ILE A 255 25.47 -8.14 -4.39
CA ILE A 255 24.02 -8.15 -4.73
C ILE A 255 23.18 -7.89 -3.48
N ILE A 256 23.51 -8.54 -2.36
CA ILE A 256 22.81 -8.35 -1.09
C ILE A 256 23.03 -6.91 -0.58
N ASP A 257 24.26 -6.41 -0.60
CA ASP A 257 24.58 -5.05 -0.13
C ASP A 257 23.79 -3.97 -0.90
N VAL A 258 23.71 -4.11 -2.24
CA VAL A 258 22.92 -3.18 -3.06
C VAL A 258 21.43 -3.28 -2.76
N ALA A 259 20.91 -4.50 -2.53
CA ALA A 259 19.51 -4.68 -2.14
C ALA A 259 19.21 -4.01 -0.79
N ILE A 260 20.09 -4.20 0.21
CA ILE A 260 19.97 -3.56 1.52
C ILE A 260 20.05 -2.04 1.40
N ALA A 261 20.97 -1.50 0.61
CA ALA A 261 21.09 -0.07 0.39
C ALA A 261 19.80 0.53 -0.21
N ASN A 262 19.16 -0.17 -1.15
CA ASN A 262 17.89 0.26 -1.75
C ASN A 262 16.75 0.25 -0.70
N MET A 263 16.66 -0.79 0.12
CA MET A 263 15.66 -0.88 1.19
C MET A 263 15.90 0.17 2.30
N ALA A 264 17.15 0.38 2.69
CA ALA A 264 17.53 1.42 3.65
C ALA A 264 17.16 2.83 3.17
N ARG A 265 17.33 3.09 1.86
CA ARG A 265 16.88 4.36 1.26
C ARG A 265 15.36 4.52 1.35
N ALA A 266 14.57 3.49 1.06
CA ALA A 266 13.12 3.55 1.20
C ALA A 266 12.70 3.87 2.64
N ILE A 267 13.35 3.26 3.63
CA ILE A 267 13.10 3.56 5.05
C ILE A 267 13.45 5.02 5.38
N LYS A 268 14.55 5.56 4.84
CA LYS A 268 14.93 6.97 5.07
C LYS A 268 13.89 7.94 4.51
N VAL A 269 13.28 7.64 3.36
CA VAL A 269 12.21 8.46 2.76
C VAL A 269 11.00 8.59 3.68
N ILE A 270 10.56 7.49 4.32
CA ILE A 270 9.39 7.52 5.22
C ILE A 270 9.72 8.01 6.63
N SER A 271 10.98 8.15 6.98
CA SER A 271 11.43 8.49 8.34
C SER A 271 12.27 9.77 8.37
N VAL A 272 13.53 9.68 8.02
CA VAL A 272 14.51 10.79 8.15
C VAL A 272 14.08 12.03 7.35
N GLU A 273 13.61 11.84 6.11
CA GLU A 273 13.13 12.95 5.27
C GLU A 273 11.85 13.60 5.82
N LYS A 274 11.12 12.88 6.69
CA LYS A 274 9.94 13.38 7.40
C LYS A 274 10.25 13.82 8.85
N GLY A 275 11.52 13.87 9.23
CA GLY A 275 11.98 14.35 10.54
C GLY A 275 11.94 13.32 11.67
N PHE A 276 11.85 12.02 11.35
CA PHE A 276 11.86 10.95 12.34
C PHE A 276 13.23 10.27 12.44
N ASP A 277 13.70 10.03 13.65
CA ASP A 277 14.93 9.28 13.87
C ASP A 277 14.64 7.79 13.90
N VAL A 278 15.14 7.04 12.92
CA VAL A 278 14.92 5.60 12.78
C VAL A 278 15.38 4.80 13.99
N ARG A 279 16.34 5.31 14.76
CA ARG A 279 16.92 4.64 15.95
C ARG A 279 15.93 4.52 17.12
N ASP A 280 14.85 5.31 17.08
CA ASP A 280 13.78 5.27 18.10
C ASP A 280 12.73 4.19 17.81
N TYR A 281 12.81 3.54 16.66
CA TYR A 281 11.81 2.61 16.17
C TYR A 281 12.28 1.16 16.26
N THR A 282 11.31 0.24 16.29
CA THR A 282 11.53 -1.19 16.14
C THR A 282 11.23 -1.59 14.70
N LEU A 283 12.14 -2.31 14.05
CA LEU A 283 11.90 -2.86 12.71
C LEU A 283 10.99 -4.09 12.85
N VAL A 284 9.81 -4.07 12.29
CA VAL A 284 8.91 -5.24 12.22
C VAL A 284 9.07 -5.88 10.86
N SER A 285 9.78 -7.00 10.82
CA SER A 285 10.12 -7.69 9.58
C SER A 285 9.15 -8.82 9.29
N PHE A 286 8.56 -8.82 8.10
CA PHE A 286 7.64 -9.83 7.61
C PHE A 286 7.70 -9.96 6.08
N GLY A 287 6.77 -10.74 5.50
CA GLY A 287 6.86 -11.15 4.10
C GLY A 287 7.77 -12.37 3.91
N GLY A 288 7.74 -12.94 2.71
CA GLY A 288 8.44 -14.19 2.41
C GLY A 288 9.98 -14.09 2.42
N ALA A 289 10.53 -12.89 2.21
CA ALA A 289 11.97 -12.65 2.13
C ALA A 289 12.51 -11.72 3.24
N GLY A 290 11.64 -11.04 4.00
CA GLY A 290 12.04 -10.00 4.96
C GLY A 290 13.04 -10.47 6.01
N GLY A 291 12.84 -11.65 6.56
CA GLY A 291 13.73 -12.22 7.60
C GLY A 291 15.17 -12.41 7.16
N LEU A 292 15.45 -12.59 5.86
CA LEU A 292 16.80 -12.78 5.31
C LEU A 292 17.67 -11.53 5.41
N HIS A 293 17.06 -10.36 5.45
CA HIS A 293 17.74 -9.06 5.33
C HIS A 293 17.55 -8.17 6.56
N ALA A 294 16.67 -8.55 7.49
CA ALA A 294 16.27 -7.70 8.61
C ALA A 294 17.44 -7.28 9.53
N CYS A 295 18.39 -8.18 9.81
CA CYS A 295 19.51 -7.88 10.67
C CYS A 295 20.47 -6.87 10.03
N GLU A 296 20.92 -7.13 8.81
CA GLU A 296 21.84 -6.26 8.09
C GLU A 296 21.20 -4.89 7.80
N LEU A 297 19.90 -4.88 7.50
CA LEU A 297 19.14 -3.64 7.32
C LEU A 297 19.06 -2.82 8.62
N ALA A 298 18.78 -3.46 9.74
CA ALA A 298 18.73 -2.82 11.05
C ALA A 298 20.10 -2.26 11.46
N GLU A 299 21.18 -3.01 11.22
CA GLU A 299 22.55 -2.57 11.46
C GLU A 299 22.91 -1.34 10.62
N SER A 300 22.58 -1.36 9.32
CA SER A 300 22.86 -0.24 8.41
C SER A 300 22.13 1.06 8.80
N LEU A 301 21.02 0.94 9.52
CA LEU A 301 20.17 2.05 9.99
C LEU A 301 20.33 2.34 11.48
N LEU A 302 21.19 1.58 12.20
CA LEU A 302 21.39 1.66 13.64
C LEU A 302 20.11 1.42 14.46
N ILE A 303 19.18 0.63 13.92
CA ILE A 303 17.97 0.20 14.60
C ILE A 303 18.34 -0.92 15.58
N LYS A 304 17.96 -0.75 16.84
CA LYS A 304 18.40 -1.63 17.93
C LYS A 304 17.52 -2.86 18.16
N LYS A 305 16.28 -2.84 17.63
CA LYS A 305 15.28 -3.88 17.89
C LYS A 305 14.63 -4.33 16.59
N ILE A 306 14.52 -5.64 16.44
CA ILE A 306 13.79 -6.28 15.36
C ILE A 306 12.69 -7.14 15.98
N LEU A 307 11.47 -7.01 15.50
CA LEU A 307 10.35 -7.88 15.82
C LEU A 307 10.01 -8.71 14.59
N VAL A 308 10.06 -10.02 14.71
CA VAL A 308 9.64 -10.95 13.66
C VAL A 308 8.39 -11.68 14.15
N PRO A 309 7.22 -11.41 13.58
CA PRO A 309 5.98 -12.10 13.94
C PRO A 309 6.08 -13.60 13.62
N ARG A 310 5.48 -14.45 14.46
CA ARG A 310 5.43 -15.91 14.22
C ARG A 310 4.82 -16.25 12.85
N ASN A 311 3.85 -15.47 12.43
CA ASN A 311 3.14 -15.64 11.17
C ASN A 311 3.60 -14.64 10.09
N ALA A 312 4.89 -14.33 10.05
CA ALA A 312 5.47 -13.32 9.14
C ALA A 312 5.07 -13.51 7.67
N GLY A 313 5.00 -14.75 7.18
CA GLY A 313 4.64 -15.04 5.79
C GLY A 313 3.17 -14.78 5.40
N VAL A 314 2.28 -14.58 6.39
CA VAL A 314 0.84 -14.34 6.19
C VAL A 314 0.34 -13.15 7.03
N LEU A 315 1.23 -12.26 7.42
CA LEU A 315 0.90 -11.17 8.33
C LEU A 315 -0.13 -10.20 7.74
N SER A 316 -0.10 -9.95 6.43
CA SER A 316 -1.08 -9.11 5.74
C SER A 316 -2.50 -9.68 5.87
N ALA A 317 -2.66 -11.01 5.75
CA ALA A 317 -3.94 -11.66 5.97
C ALA A 317 -4.40 -11.57 7.43
N LEU A 318 -3.49 -11.74 8.40
CA LEU A 318 -3.79 -11.52 9.81
C LEU A 318 -4.20 -10.05 10.07
N GLY A 319 -3.51 -9.09 9.47
CA GLY A 319 -3.84 -7.68 9.57
C GLY A 319 -5.28 -7.38 9.14
N MET A 320 -5.75 -8.01 8.06
CA MET A 320 -7.14 -7.86 7.61
C MET A 320 -8.18 -8.29 8.67
N THR A 321 -7.84 -9.23 9.54
CA THR A 321 -8.75 -9.68 10.62
C THR A 321 -8.74 -8.76 11.85
N LEU A 322 -7.76 -7.87 11.93
CA LEU A 322 -7.58 -6.94 13.05
C LEU A 322 -8.07 -5.52 12.75
N THR A 323 -8.62 -5.30 11.54
CA THR A 323 -9.00 -3.96 11.09
C THR A 323 -10.40 -3.57 11.51
N ASP A 324 -10.56 -2.28 11.83
CA ASP A 324 -11.84 -1.66 12.08
C ASP A 324 -12.60 -1.35 10.77
N ILE A 325 -13.89 -1.07 10.88
CA ILE A 325 -14.68 -0.51 9.79
C ILE A 325 -14.42 0.99 9.76
N ILE A 326 -13.81 1.48 8.70
CA ILE A 326 -13.51 2.90 8.52
C ILE A 326 -14.32 3.46 7.35
N LYS A 327 -14.96 4.59 7.56
CA LYS A 327 -15.69 5.33 6.52
C LYS A 327 -15.22 6.78 6.52
N ASP A 328 -14.60 7.19 5.45
CA ASP A 328 -14.14 8.56 5.24
C ASP A 328 -15.17 9.37 4.47
N TYR A 329 -15.44 10.59 4.92
CA TYR A 329 -16.30 11.55 4.24
C TYR A 329 -15.65 12.91 4.23
N SER A 330 -15.58 13.52 3.06
CA SER A 330 -15.02 14.86 2.87
C SER A 330 -16.02 15.79 2.20
N LYS A 331 -15.79 17.08 2.36
CA LYS A 331 -16.52 18.13 1.66
C LYS A 331 -15.60 19.33 1.48
N SER A 332 -15.46 19.80 0.25
CA SER A 332 -14.73 21.03 -0.01
C SER A 332 -15.50 22.26 0.47
N VAL A 333 -14.85 23.05 1.31
CA VAL A 333 -15.36 24.32 1.83
C VAL A 333 -14.29 25.37 1.60
N LEU A 334 -14.48 26.23 0.60
CA LEU A 334 -13.55 27.33 0.31
C LEU A 334 -13.91 28.53 1.18
N LEU A 335 -13.59 28.43 2.47
CA LEU A 335 -13.89 29.45 3.47
C LEU A 335 -12.61 30.18 3.90
N LYS A 336 -12.63 31.51 3.86
CA LYS A 336 -11.62 32.31 4.56
C LYS A 336 -11.91 32.26 6.06
N VAL A 337 -11.03 31.64 6.83
CA VAL A 337 -11.19 31.56 8.31
C VAL A 337 -10.87 32.91 8.91
N ILE A 338 -11.85 33.50 9.58
CA ILE A 338 -11.75 34.73 10.38
C ILE A 338 -12.02 34.36 11.85
N LYS A 339 -11.53 35.17 12.79
CA LYS A 339 -11.81 35.01 14.21
C LYS A 339 -13.35 34.88 14.42
N ASN A 340 -13.83 33.74 14.93
CA ASN A 340 -15.23 33.37 15.23
C ASN A 340 -15.95 32.43 14.24
N ASP A 341 -15.31 31.90 13.23
CA ASP A 341 -15.94 30.93 12.31
C ASP A 341 -16.06 29.48 12.88
N TYR A 342 -15.64 29.27 14.14
CA TYR A 342 -15.60 27.95 14.76
C TYR A 342 -16.95 27.22 14.74
N SER A 343 -18.02 27.91 15.18
CA SER A 343 -19.39 27.38 15.18
C SER A 343 -19.88 27.04 13.76
N LYS A 344 -19.45 27.80 12.77
CA LYS A 344 -19.79 27.56 11.37
C LYS A 344 -19.15 26.27 10.84
N ILE A 345 -17.86 26.06 11.18
CA ILE A 345 -17.13 24.83 10.83
C ILE A 345 -17.78 23.62 11.50
N ILE A 346 -18.10 23.68 12.80
CA ILE A 346 -18.83 22.61 13.51
C ILE A 346 -20.12 22.24 12.77
N ASN A 347 -20.90 23.23 12.37
CA ASN A 347 -22.17 22.96 11.67
C ASN A 347 -21.97 22.30 10.30
N MET A 348 -20.83 22.49 9.65
CA MET A 348 -20.48 21.82 8.40
C MET A 348 -20.13 20.34 8.57
N PHE A 349 -19.63 19.93 9.73
CA PHE A 349 -19.39 18.52 10.04
C PHE A 349 -20.67 17.72 10.29
N LYS A 350 -21.72 18.33 10.84
CA LYS A 350 -22.96 17.63 11.22
C LYS A 350 -23.55 16.72 10.13
N PRO A 351 -23.71 17.17 8.87
CA PRO A 351 -24.24 16.29 7.82
C PRO A 351 -23.29 15.16 7.44
N LEU A 352 -21.95 15.39 7.49
CA LEU A 352 -20.95 14.35 7.23
C LEU A 352 -20.97 13.29 8.33
N ILE A 353 -20.98 13.71 9.59
CA ILE A 353 -21.10 12.82 10.75
C ILE A 353 -22.39 12.00 10.68
N SER A 354 -23.53 12.64 10.39
CA SER A 354 -24.82 11.94 10.26
C SER A 354 -24.79 10.89 9.14
N LYS A 355 -24.17 11.22 8.00
CA LYS A 355 -24.01 10.29 6.88
C LYS A 355 -23.10 9.11 7.27
N GLY A 356 -21.97 9.39 7.92
CA GLY A 356 -21.03 8.37 8.40
C GLY A 356 -21.65 7.44 9.43
N MET A 357 -22.31 8.00 10.45
CA MET A 357 -23.02 7.23 11.48
C MET A 357 -24.05 6.27 10.86
N LYS A 358 -24.90 6.76 9.95
CA LYS A 358 -25.88 5.92 9.26
C LYS A 358 -25.22 4.79 8.48
N ALA A 359 -24.13 5.07 7.79
CA ALA A 359 -23.41 4.08 6.99
C ALA A 359 -22.77 2.99 7.84
N VAL A 360 -22.19 3.34 9.00
CA VAL A 360 -21.60 2.35 9.92
C VAL A 360 -22.67 1.55 10.64
N LEU A 361 -23.76 2.19 11.08
CA LEU A 361 -24.91 1.50 11.69
C LEU A 361 -25.55 0.49 10.71
N SER A 362 -25.67 0.83 9.43
CA SER A 362 -26.21 -0.09 8.41
C SER A 362 -25.35 -1.32 8.17
N GLU A 363 -24.09 -1.30 8.62
CA GLU A 363 -23.19 -2.46 8.61
C GLU A 363 -23.26 -3.33 9.86
N GLY A 364 -24.24 -3.06 10.75
CA GLY A 364 -24.51 -3.85 11.95
C GLY A 364 -23.66 -3.49 13.17
N ILE A 365 -22.94 -2.37 13.13
CA ILE A 365 -22.13 -1.90 14.26
C ILE A 365 -23.00 -1.14 15.25
N SER A 366 -22.83 -1.41 16.55
CA SER A 366 -23.57 -0.70 17.59
C SER A 366 -23.12 0.76 17.72
N GLN A 367 -24.05 1.66 18.04
CA GLN A 367 -23.76 3.09 18.16
C GLN A 367 -22.66 3.40 19.20
N ASN A 368 -22.60 2.62 20.27
CA ASN A 368 -21.61 2.79 21.35
C ASN A 368 -20.18 2.40 20.94
N SER A 369 -20.03 1.68 19.83
CA SER A 369 -18.74 1.25 19.29
C SER A 369 -18.25 2.16 18.16
N ILE A 370 -18.95 3.27 17.86
CA ILE A 370 -18.57 4.20 16.79
C ILE A 370 -17.82 5.37 17.39
N SER A 371 -16.61 5.61 16.90
CA SER A 371 -15.83 6.83 17.14
C SER A 371 -15.87 7.73 15.92
N VAL A 372 -15.82 9.03 16.14
CA VAL A 372 -15.81 10.05 15.09
C VAL A 372 -14.60 10.93 15.25
N GLU A 373 -13.77 11.00 14.22
CA GLU A 373 -12.64 11.89 14.15
C GLU A 373 -12.90 12.97 13.09
N ASN A 374 -12.67 14.23 13.44
CA ASN A 374 -12.83 15.34 12.53
C ASN A 374 -11.47 15.95 12.20
N SER A 375 -11.28 16.30 10.94
CA SER A 375 -10.08 17.02 10.48
C SER A 375 -10.46 18.13 9.50
N VAL A 376 -9.62 19.13 9.39
CA VAL A 376 -9.75 20.22 8.42
C VAL A 376 -8.46 20.36 7.63
N ASP A 377 -8.59 20.51 6.33
CA ASP A 377 -7.48 20.88 5.46
C ASP A 377 -7.42 22.40 5.36
N ILE A 378 -6.33 22.99 5.85
CA ILE A 378 -6.13 24.44 5.84
C ILE A 378 -4.86 24.81 5.08
N ARG A 379 -4.88 25.99 4.48
CA ARG A 379 -3.74 26.58 3.78
C ARG A 379 -3.75 28.09 3.91
N TYR A 380 -2.60 28.71 3.72
CA TYR A 380 -2.55 30.15 3.55
C TYR A 380 -3.16 30.59 2.22
N VAL A 381 -3.77 31.78 2.20
CA VAL A 381 -4.31 32.35 0.96
C VAL A 381 -3.18 32.51 -0.06
N GLY A 382 -3.39 31.99 -1.27
CA GLY A 382 -2.38 31.99 -2.34
C GLY A 382 -1.48 30.76 -2.40
N GLN A 383 -1.52 29.87 -1.39
CA GLN A 383 -0.81 28.59 -1.44
C GLN A 383 -1.68 27.50 -2.05
N SER A 384 -1.02 26.51 -2.68
CA SER A 384 -1.67 25.34 -3.27
C SER A 384 -1.59 24.11 -2.38
N HIS A 385 -0.77 24.12 -1.34
CA HIS A 385 -0.58 22.98 -0.43
C HIS A 385 -1.38 23.18 0.85
N GLU A 386 -2.14 22.15 1.24
CA GLU A 386 -2.92 22.11 2.48
C GLU A 386 -2.21 21.31 3.57
N LEU A 387 -2.49 21.67 4.82
CA LEU A 387 -2.15 20.90 6.01
C LEU A 387 -3.42 20.36 6.62
N MET A 388 -3.48 19.04 6.78
CA MET A 388 -4.58 18.38 7.50
C MET A 388 -4.33 18.50 9.00
N LEU A 389 -5.26 19.11 9.70
CA LEU A 389 -5.20 19.31 11.15
C LEU A 389 -6.39 18.65 11.84
N PRO A 390 -6.17 17.94 12.97
CA PRO A 390 -7.26 17.46 13.81
C PRO A 390 -8.13 18.62 14.27
N PHE A 391 -9.45 18.46 14.18
CA PHE A 391 -10.42 19.43 14.63
C PHE A 391 -11.18 18.87 15.83
N LYS A 392 -10.93 19.45 17.02
CA LYS A 392 -11.50 19.05 18.30
C LYS A 392 -12.58 20.01 18.77
#